data_00fc7b82bb6bce2cb05c0e71141a5c18
#
_entry.id   00fc7b82bb6bce2cb05c0e71141a5c18
#
_cell.length_a   1.000
_cell.length_b   1.000
_cell.length_c   1.000
_cell.angle_alpha   90.00
_cell.angle_beta   90.00
_cell.angle_gamma   90.00
#
_symmetry.space_group_name_H-M   'P 1'
#
loop_
_entity.id
_entity.type
_entity.pdbx_description
1 polymer ?
#
loop_
_entity_poly.entity_id
_entity_poly.type
_entity_poly.pdbx_seq_one_letter_code
_entity_poly.pdbx_strand_id
1 'polypeptide(L)'
;MVINVVLLMYSFIMCVPGHTGIRNILTVLGVVTTLYLYRNKIIAMIREVPICILGAYTVFCLTLIVASLLVNDTESIYMAFDFVKWCFPFVLVYLFPKNSRSYEYVLLGLALGVFYIGASGIYDFIFLVRNRVQGIFAHPNAMGTHMSLLLPVTVTYFVEFCRKQYNSKWLKFLVGIFLIVGIVGMFLTKSRGAILGVSIGLIITGISYCINNYKGVIILKIMTVVFIVSSVLIGVLYSTNGNKLSRSYDNERLLLIESSYNMWNDHKLYGIGLANWEKEYSSKYILPQAKEPDLERPHNIFAYYFSTTGLIGGIGFCSFLLLIIYYCFSRICGITNGGLFTLAILWMLISIGFHSCVDYGLIVKEVFRCFNFLLGFGISMIEIKGLLFSEGKNMYR
;
A
#
# COMPACT_ATOMS: atom_id res chain seq x y z
N MET A 1 -2.44 -11.02 -25.98
CA MET A 1 -1.86 -12.04 -25.09
C MET A 1 -0.57 -11.55 -24.41
N VAL A 2 0.46 -11.15 -25.16
CA VAL A 2 1.76 -10.68 -24.60
C VAL A 2 1.62 -9.60 -23.52
N ILE A 3 0.82 -8.56 -23.77
CA ILE A 3 0.56 -7.45 -22.83
C ILE A 3 0.09 -7.94 -21.46
N ASN A 4 -0.86 -8.87 -21.45
CA ASN A 4 -1.41 -9.38 -20.19
C ASN A 4 -0.40 -10.28 -19.43
N VAL A 5 0.47 -11.01 -20.15
CA VAL A 5 1.56 -11.76 -19.53
C VAL A 5 2.58 -10.82 -18.89
N VAL A 6 2.90 -9.70 -19.54
CA VAL A 6 3.78 -8.66 -18.94
C VAL A 6 3.14 -8.10 -17.66
N LEU A 7 1.85 -7.82 -17.65
CA LEU A 7 1.14 -7.37 -16.44
C LEU A 7 1.17 -8.40 -15.32
N LEU A 8 1.00 -9.70 -15.63
CA LEU A 8 1.10 -10.77 -14.65
C LEU A 8 2.52 -10.83 -14.05
N MET A 9 3.55 -10.84 -14.89
CA MET A 9 4.93 -10.90 -14.42
C MET A 9 5.30 -9.64 -13.61
N TYR A 10 4.88 -8.47 -14.06
CA TYR A 10 5.16 -7.21 -13.38
C TYR A 10 4.46 -7.13 -12.03
N SER A 11 3.19 -7.57 -11.95
CA SER A 11 2.47 -7.63 -10.67
C SER A 11 3.10 -8.61 -9.67
N PHE A 12 3.56 -9.77 -10.13
CA PHE A 12 4.28 -10.73 -9.29
C PHE A 12 5.60 -10.14 -8.75
N ILE A 13 6.43 -9.57 -9.63
CA ILE A 13 7.75 -9.05 -9.24
C ILE A 13 7.64 -7.82 -8.33
N MET A 14 6.53 -7.07 -8.39
CA MET A 14 6.27 -5.96 -7.47
C MET A 14 5.95 -6.42 -6.05
N CYS A 15 5.46 -7.65 -5.88
CA CYS A 15 5.20 -8.22 -4.56
C CYS A 15 6.47 -8.67 -3.84
N VAL A 16 7.50 -9.10 -4.60
CA VAL A 16 8.68 -9.77 -4.04
C VAL A 16 9.81 -8.76 -3.80
N PRO A 17 10.39 -8.68 -2.59
CA PRO A 17 11.53 -7.81 -2.31
C PRO A 17 12.79 -8.26 -3.07
N GLY A 18 13.76 -7.37 -3.23
CA GLY A 18 14.95 -7.65 -4.03
C GLY A 18 14.68 -7.51 -5.52
N HIS A 19 15.27 -8.34 -6.34
CA HIS A 19 15.06 -8.47 -7.81
C HIS A 19 14.97 -7.14 -8.59
N THR A 20 15.72 -6.12 -8.19
CA THR A 20 15.70 -4.77 -8.80
C THR A 20 16.04 -4.83 -10.29
N GLY A 21 16.95 -5.72 -10.73
CA GLY A 21 17.29 -5.91 -12.14
C GLY A 21 16.10 -6.34 -12.97
N ILE A 22 15.40 -7.41 -12.57
CA ILE A 22 14.23 -7.94 -13.29
C ILE A 22 13.11 -6.88 -13.31
N ARG A 23 12.89 -6.19 -12.18
CA ARG A 23 11.90 -5.12 -12.08
C ARG A 23 12.20 -3.97 -13.04
N ASN A 24 13.46 -3.57 -13.17
CA ASN A 24 13.88 -2.54 -14.10
C ASN A 24 13.70 -2.98 -15.56
N ILE A 25 14.06 -4.23 -15.91
CA ILE A 25 13.84 -4.79 -17.26
C ILE A 25 12.34 -4.76 -17.61
N LEU A 26 11.47 -5.25 -16.73
CA LEU A 26 10.03 -5.25 -16.97
C LEU A 26 9.47 -3.82 -17.05
N THR A 27 10.03 -2.87 -16.28
CA THR A 27 9.68 -1.46 -16.37
C THR A 27 10.06 -0.88 -17.74
N VAL A 28 11.27 -1.16 -18.23
CA VAL A 28 11.73 -0.70 -19.56
C VAL A 28 10.87 -1.33 -20.66
N LEU A 29 10.59 -2.62 -20.58
CA LEU A 29 9.69 -3.30 -21.54
C LEU A 29 8.30 -2.69 -21.54
N GLY A 30 7.76 -2.37 -20.36
CA GLY A 30 6.47 -1.69 -20.21
C GLY A 30 6.48 -0.30 -20.87
N VAL A 31 7.51 0.49 -20.64
CA VAL A 31 7.69 1.83 -21.27
C VAL A 31 7.76 1.69 -22.79
N VAL A 32 8.64 0.84 -23.31
CA VAL A 32 8.80 0.65 -24.76
C VAL A 32 7.50 0.20 -25.40
N THR A 33 6.80 -0.75 -24.77
CA THR A 33 5.50 -1.22 -25.26
C THR A 33 4.46 -0.09 -25.27
N THR A 34 4.38 0.71 -24.22
CA THR A 34 3.45 1.84 -24.13
C THR A 34 3.76 2.90 -25.18
N LEU A 35 5.03 3.28 -25.31
CA LEU A 35 5.49 4.26 -26.29
C LEU A 35 5.20 3.78 -27.73
N TYR A 36 5.48 2.51 -28.04
CA TYR A 36 5.25 1.94 -29.36
C TYR A 36 3.75 1.92 -29.72
N LEU A 37 2.90 1.48 -28.80
CA LEU A 37 1.46 1.31 -29.08
C LEU A 37 0.68 2.62 -29.02
N TYR A 38 1.10 3.56 -28.16
CA TYR A 38 0.32 4.78 -27.87
C TYR A 38 1.07 6.09 -28.14
N ARG A 39 2.16 6.08 -28.92
CA ARG A 39 2.98 7.28 -29.21
C ARG A 39 2.18 8.54 -29.56
N ASN A 40 1.06 8.38 -30.29
CA ASN A 40 0.20 9.48 -30.72
C ASN A 40 -0.93 9.80 -29.72
N LYS A 41 -1.10 9.00 -28.65
CA LYS A 41 -2.22 9.14 -27.69
C LYS A 41 -1.75 9.39 -26.26
N ILE A 42 -0.45 9.34 -25.98
CA ILE A 42 0.10 9.47 -24.62
C ILE A 42 -0.35 10.75 -23.95
N ILE A 43 -0.30 11.90 -24.67
CA ILE A 43 -0.71 13.19 -24.11
C ILE A 43 -2.21 13.18 -23.76
N ALA A 44 -3.06 12.57 -24.60
CA ALA A 44 -4.48 12.41 -24.31
C ALA A 44 -4.70 11.54 -23.06
N MET A 45 -3.98 10.41 -22.95
CA MET A 45 -4.07 9.52 -21.80
C MET A 45 -3.59 10.16 -20.48
N ILE A 46 -2.55 11.02 -20.53
CA ILE A 46 -2.11 11.79 -19.37
C ILE A 46 -3.20 12.78 -18.91
N ARG A 47 -3.92 13.38 -19.85
CA ARG A 47 -5.03 14.30 -19.54
C ARG A 47 -6.24 13.58 -18.93
N GLU A 48 -6.36 12.27 -19.12
CA GLU A 48 -7.41 11.44 -18.49
C GLU A 48 -7.10 11.09 -17.01
N VAL A 49 -5.87 11.35 -16.52
CA VAL A 49 -5.55 11.15 -15.10
C VAL A 49 -6.42 12.09 -14.25
N PRO A 50 -7.17 11.58 -13.25
CA PRO A 50 -8.00 12.43 -12.41
C PRO A 50 -7.19 13.56 -11.79
N ILE A 51 -7.70 14.81 -11.89
CA ILE A 51 -6.98 16.01 -11.45
C ILE A 51 -6.55 15.97 -9.99
N CYS A 52 -7.37 15.35 -9.12
CA CYS A 52 -7.04 15.20 -7.70
C CYS A 52 -5.85 14.24 -7.49
N ILE A 53 -5.71 13.21 -8.32
CA ILE A 53 -4.57 12.29 -8.27
C ILE A 53 -3.31 12.97 -8.81
N LEU A 54 -3.42 13.67 -9.93
CA LEU A 54 -2.32 14.46 -10.45
C LEU A 54 -1.86 15.50 -9.42
N GLY A 55 -2.81 16.21 -8.79
CA GLY A 55 -2.54 17.16 -7.72
C GLY A 55 -1.85 16.51 -6.51
N ALA A 56 -2.30 15.32 -6.09
CA ALA A 56 -1.69 14.58 -4.99
C ALA A 56 -0.19 14.31 -5.23
N TYR A 57 0.15 13.75 -6.40
CA TYR A 57 1.55 13.48 -6.74
C TYR A 57 2.37 14.76 -6.93
N THR A 58 1.80 15.78 -7.57
CA THR A 58 2.49 17.06 -7.78
C THR A 58 2.82 17.74 -6.44
N VAL A 59 1.85 17.84 -5.54
CA VAL A 59 2.07 18.44 -4.21
C VAL A 59 3.09 17.64 -3.43
N PHE A 60 2.97 16.32 -3.37
CA PHE A 60 3.90 15.45 -2.66
C PHE A 60 5.34 15.62 -3.18
N CYS A 61 5.55 15.45 -4.48
CA CYS A 61 6.89 15.53 -5.07
C CYS A 61 7.51 16.92 -4.93
N LEU A 62 6.73 17.97 -5.19
CA LEU A 62 7.23 19.35 -5.08
C LEU A 62 7.59 19.70 -3.64
N THR A 63 6.77 19.33 -2.66
CA THR A 63 7.06 19.65 -1.25
C THR A 63 8.31 18.92 -0.74
N LEU A 64 8.55 17.66 -1.16
CA LEU A 64 9.78 16.94 -0.81
C LEU A 64 11.01 17.60 -1.42
N ILE A 65 10.95 17.98 -2.70
CA ILE A 65 12.07 18.65 -3.39
C ILE A 65 12.34 20.00 -2.74
N VAL A 66 11.30 20.83 -2.52
CA VAL A 66 11.46 22.17 -1.91
C VAL A 66 12.04 22.06 -0.50
N ALA A 67 11.52 21.16 0.36
CA ALA A 67 12.05 20.96 1.71
C ALA A 67 13.53 20.56 1.67
N SER A 68 13.91 19.62 0.78
CA SER A 68 15.30 19.16 0.65
C SER A 68 16.25 20.24 0.12
N LEU A 69 15.77 21.07 -0.82
CA LEU A 69 16.55 22.22 -1.32
C LEU A 69 16.77 23.28 -0.23
N LEU A 70 15.77 23.50 0.63
CA LEU A 70 15.90 24.47 1.73
C LEU A 70 16.85 23.99 2.84
N VAL A 71 16.93 22.69 3.07
CA VAL A 71 17.95 22.08 3.95
C VAL A 71 19.36 22.23 3.35
N ASN A 72 19.45 22.30 2.02
CA ASN A 72 20.70 22.39 1.26
C ASN A 72 21.68 21.23 1.53
N ASP A 73 21.13 20.04 1.71
CA ASP A 73 21.86 18.78 1.91
C ASP A 73 21.74 17.90 0.66
N THR A 74 22.89 17.54 0.10
CA THR A 74 22.97 16.80 -1.18
C THR A 74 22.30 15.41 -1.08
N GLU A 75 22.49 14.70 0.02
CA GLU A 75 21.90 13.35 0.20
C GLU A 75 20.37 13.43 0.30
N SER A 76 19.85 14.41 1.00
CA SER A 76 18.40 14.67 1.10
C SER A 76 17.80 15.07 -0.25
N ILE A 77 18.51 15.83 -1.07
CA ILE A 77 18.08 16.18 -2.43
C ILE A 77 18.02 14.90 -3.30
N TYR A 78 19.05 14.06 -3.27
CA TYR A 78 19.03 12.79 -3.99
C TYR A 78 17.89 11.89 -3.53
N MET A 79 17.62 11.81 -2.23
CA MET A 79 16.53 11.02 -1.68
C MET A 79 15.15 11.55 -2.12
N ALA A 80 14.97 12.88 -2.20
CA ALA A 80 13.74 13.47 -2.74
C ALA A 80 13.49 13.06 -4.20
N PHE A 81 14.54 13.09 -5.05
CA PHE A 81 14.44 12.59 -6.43
C PHE A 81 14.21 11.08 -6.50
N ASP A 82 14.72 10.31 -5.55
CA ASP A 82 14.43 8.88 -5.46
C ASP A 82 12.94 8.63 -5.17
N PHE A 83 12.31 9.39 -4.30
CA PHE A 83 10.85 9.32 -4.09
C PHE A 83 10.08 9.62 -5.39
N VAL A 84 10.50 10.62 -6.17
CA VAL A 84 9.91 10.89 -7.49
C VAL A 84 10.04 9.69 -8.43
N LYS A 85 11.22 9.06 -8.50
CA LYS A 85 11.43 7.83 -9.29
C LYS A 85 10.57 6.68 -8.80
N TRP A 86 10.34 6.56 -7.49
CA TRP A 86 9.51 5.50 -6.92
C TRP A 86 8.01 5.69 -7.20
N CYS A 87 7.57 6.89 -7.60
CA CYS A 87 6.23 7.13 -8.14
C CYS A 87 6.04 6.59 -9.56
N PHE A 88 7.14 6.32 -10.31
CA PHE A 88 7.08 5.93 -11.71
C PHE A 88 6.22 4.69 -12.01
N PRO A 89 6.16 3.62 -11.17
CA PRO A 89 5.26 2.50 -11.39
C PRO A 89 3.78 2.90 -11.52
N PHE A 90 3.35 3.98 -10.85
CA PHE A 90 2.00 4.53 -11.04
C PHE A 90 1.79 4.99 -12.48
N VAL A 91 2.66 5.85 -12.99
CA VAL A 91 2.55 6.42 -14.34
C VAL A 91 2.60 5.31 -15.38
N LEU A 92 3.58 4.40 -15.24
CA LEU A 92 3.76 3.29 -16.16
C LEU A 92 2.51 2.43 -16.27
N VAL A 93 2.00 1.94 -15.13
CA VAL A 93 0.87 1.01 -15.15
C VAL A 93 -0.45 1.70 -15.45
N TYR A 94 -0.59 2.99 -15.12
CA TYR A 94 -1.75 3.78 -15.52
C TYR A 94 -1.84 3.94 -17.05
N LEU A 95 -0.72 4.23 -17.71
CA LEU A 95 -0.63 4.40 -19.16
C LEU A 95 -0.50 3.06 -19.92
N PHE A 96 -0.19 1.95 -19.22
CA PHE A 96 0.03 0.68 -19.87
C PHE A 96 -1.23 0.18 -20.58
N PRO A 97 -1.09 -0.41 -21.80
CA PRO A 97 -2.20 -0.97 -22.53
C PRO A 97 -2.96 -2.03 -21.73
N LYS A 98 -4.25 -1.85 -21.56
CA LYS A 98 -5.09 -2.79 -20.81
C LYS A 98 -6.53 -2.76 -21.27
N ASN A 99 -7.26 -3.79 -20.92
CA ASN A 99 -8.68 -3.95 -21.17
C ASN A 99 -9.42 -4.36 -19.89
N SER A 100 -10.73 -4.53 -19.97
CA SER A 100 -11.57 -4.89 -18.83
C SER A 100 -11.22 -6.24 -18.16
N ARG A 101 -10.44 -7.11 -18.82
CA ARG A 101 -9.95 -8.39 -18.27
C ARG A 101 -8.51 -8.34 -17.76
N SER A 102 -7.80 -7.25 -17.97
CA SER A 102 -6.39 -7.14 -17.54
C SER A 102 -6.20 -7.33 -16.03
N TYR A 103 -7.25 -7.00 -15.23
CA TYR A 103 -7.23 -7.25 -13.79
C TYR A 103 -7.11 -8.74 -13.41
N GLU A 104 -7.55 -9.67 -14.28
CA GLU A 104 -7.44 -11.12 -14.03
C GLU A 104 -5.98 -11.57 -14.02
N TYR A 105 -5.16 -11.04 -14.91
CA TYR A 105 -3.73 -11.31 -14.99
C TYR A 105 -2.97 -10.64 -13.84
N VAL A 106 -3.34 -9.42 -13.49
CA VAL A 106 -2.79 -8.75 -12.30
C VAL A 106 -3.17 -9.51 -11.04
N LEU A 107 -4.43 -9.94 -10.91
CA LEU A 107 -4.87 -10.80 -9.80
C LEU A 107 -4.01 -12.07 -9.67
N LEU A 108 -3.76 -12.76 -10.79
CA LEU A 108 -2.92 -13.97 -10.79
C LEU A 108 -1.49 -13.68 -10.33
N GLY A 109 -0.88 -12.61 -10.81
CA GLY A 109 0.45 -12.20 -10.39
C GLY A 109 0.50 -11.82 -8.90
N LEU A 110 -0.48 -11.05 -8.42
CA LEU A 110 -0.60 -10.69 -7.00
C LEU A 110 -0.85 -11.92 -6.13
N ALA A 111 -1.74 -12.84 -6.56
CA ALA A 111 -2.05 -14.06 -5.81
C ALA A 111 -0.83 -14.98 -5.69
N LEU A 112 -0.04 -15.12 -6.77
CA LEU A 112 1.24 -15.83 -6.74
C LEU A 112 2.24 -15.14 -5.78
N GLY A 113 2.30 -13.82 -5.77
CA GLY A 113 3.14 -13.05 -4.85
C GLY A 113 2.73 -13.25 -3.39
N VAL A 114 1.43 -13.14 -3.10
CA VAL A 114 0.85 -13.38 -1.78
C VAL A 114 1.10 -14.81 -1.32
N PHE A 115 0.92 -15.79 -2.22
CA PHE A 115 1.24 -17.19 -1.95
C PHE A 115 2.72 -17.38 -1.61
N TYR A 116 3.62 -16.84 -2.43
CA TYR A 116 5.07 -16.98 -2.24
C TYR A 116 5.54 -16.39 -0.91
N ILE A 117 5.05 -15.18 -0.58
CA ILE A 117 5.35 -14.53 0.71
C ILE A 117 4.75 -15.35 1.88
N GLY A 118 3.50 -15.78 1.77
CA GLY A 118 2.84 -16.59 2.80
C GLY A 118 3.52 -17.93 3.03
N ALA A 119 3.85 -18.64 1.94
CA ALA A 119 4.54 -19.92 1.99
C ALA A 119 5.94 -19.80 2.60
N SER A 120 6.69 -18.73 2.29
CA SER A 120 7.99 -18.48 2.93
C SER A 120 7.86 -18.25 4.45
N GLY A 121 6.79 -17.58 4.91
CA GLY A 121 6.51 -17.44 6.34
C GLY A 121 6.11 -18.76 7.00
N ILE A 122 5.32 -19.59 6.32
CA ILE A 122 4.97 -20.93 6.81
C ILE A 122 6.21 -21.82 6.89
N TYR A 123 7.10 -21.73 5.91
CA TYR A 123 8.40 -22.41 5.94
C TYR A 123 9.23 -22.01 7.17
N ASP A 124 9.33 -20.70 7.46
CA ASP A 124 10.00 -20.20 8.67
C ASP A 124 9.39 -20.81 9.95
N PHE A 125 8.07 -20.90 10.00
CA PHE A 125 7.37 -21.44 11.17
C PHE A 125 7.64 -22.94 11.38
N ILE A 126 7.52 -23.73 10.31
CA ILE A 126 7.60 -25.20 10.40
C ILE A 126 9.05 -25.68 10.48
N PHE A 127 9.93 -25.18 9.62
CA PHE A 127 11.28 -25.72 9.47
C PHE A 127 12.34 -24.94 10.25
N LEU A 128 12.18 -23.62 10.42
CA LEU A 128 13.10 -22.80 11.19
C LEU A 128 12.60 -22.54 12.62
N VAL A 129 11.42 -23.06 12.97
CA VAL A 129 10.79 -22.97 14.30
C VAL A 129 10.75 -21.52 14.84
N ARG A 130 10.57 -20.56 13.94
CA ARG A 130 10.50 -19.13 14.30
C ARG A 130 9.16 -18.79 14.92
N ASN A 131 9.14 -18.30 16.13
CA ASN A 131 7.90 -17.87 16.80
C ASN A 131 7.24 -16.64 16.13
N ARG A 132 8.05 -15.76 15.47
CA ARG A 132 7.62 -14.67 14.59
C ARG A 132 8.31 -14.85 13.25
N VAL A 133 7.52 -15.09 12.22
CA VAL A 133 8.04 -15.36 10.88
C VAL A 133 8.32 -14.07 10.13
N GLN A 134 9.34 -14.08 9.30
CA GLN A 134 9.72 -12.99 8.43
C GLN A 134 9.73 -13.38 6.94
N GLY A 135 9.76 -14.70 6.64
CA GLY A 135 9.84 -15.23 5.30
C GLY A 135 11.06 -14.69 4.54
N ILE A 136 10.82 -14.19 3.35
CA ILE A 136 11.86 -13.59 2.46
C ILE A 136 12.26 -12.16 2.87
N PHE A 137 11.74 -11.63 3.96
CA PHE A 137 12.01 -10.26 4.43
C PHE A 137 13.03 -10.25 5.57
N ALA A 138 13.64 -9.09 5.81
CA ALA A 138 14.59 -8.92 6.92
C ALA A 138 13.91 -8.98 8.30
N HIS A 139 12.62 -8.57 8.38
CA HIS A 139 11.87 -8.46 9.64
C HIS A 139 10.43 -8.92 9.50
N PRO A 140 9.80 -9.45 10.58
CA PRO A 140 8.39 -9.80 10.59
C PRO A 140 7.45 -8.63 10.22
N ASN A 141 7.77 -7.42 10.67
CA ASN A 141 6.98 -6.24 10.34
C ASN A 141 7.07 -5.87 8.86
N ALA A 142 8.23 -6.05 8.20
CA ALA A 142 8.37 -5.82 6.76
C ALA A 142 7.49 -6.76 5.94
N MET A 143 7.40 -8.04 6.33
CA MET A 143 6.44 -8.99 5.75
C MET A 143 5.00 -8.52 6.00
N GLY A 144 4.69 -8.09 7.24
CA GLY A 144 3.38 -7.53 7.60
C GLY A 144 3.01 -6.32 6.76
N THR A 145 3.95 -5.39 6.53
CA THR A 145 3.77 -4.20 5.68
C THR A 145 3.39 -4.58 4.25
N HIS A 146 4.11 -5.51 3.63
CA HIS A 146 3.79 -5.97 2.28
C HIS A 146 2.43 -6.63 2.21
N MET A 147 2.08 -7.46 3.19
CA MET A 147 0.76 -8.09 3.27
C MET A 147 -0.36 -7.06 3.49
N SER A 148 -0.12 -5.98 4.22
CA SER A 148 -1.09 -4.88 4.39
C SER A 148 -1.42 -4.14 3.09
N LEU A 149 -0.49 -4.14 2.12
CA LEU A 149 -0.74 -3.62 0.77
C LEU A 149 -1.43 -4.66 -0.13
N LEU A 150 -0.91 -5.87 -0.15
CA LEU A 150 -1.25 -6.88 -1.16
C LEU A 150 -2.60 -7.54 -0.89
N LEU A 151 -2.88 -7.95 0.37
CA LEU A 151 -4.09 -8.70 0.70
C LEU A 151 -5.37 -7.91 0.38
N PRO A 152 -5.53 -6.62 0.76
CA PRO A 152 -6.72 -5.86 0.43
C PRO A 152 -7.04 -5.87 -1.07
N VAL A 153 -6.03 -5.60 -1.90
CA VAL A 153 -6.21 -5.52 -3.35
C VAL A 153 -6.47 -6.91 -3.94
N THR A 154 -5.69 -7.92 -3.55
CA THR A 154 -5.82 -9.27 -4.10
C THR A 154 -7.16 -9.91 -3.72
N VAL A 155 -7.61 -9.75 -2.48
CA VAL A 155 -8.91 -10.26 -2.01
C VAL A 155 -10.04 -9.58 -2.78
N THR A 156 -10.00 -8.26 -2.93
CA THR A 156 -11.06 -7.52 -3.62
C THR A 156 -11.12 -7.86 -5.11
N TYR A 157 -9.97 -7.99 -5.77
CA TYR A 157 -9.90 -8.44 -7.17
C TYR A 157 -10.36 -9.89 -7.32
N PHE A 158 -10.09 -10.74 -6.34
CA PHE A 158 -10.60 -12.11 -6.32
C PHE A 158 -12.13 -12.15 -6.18
N VAL A 159 -12.73 -11.29 -5.36
CA VAL A 159 -14.20 -11.16 -5.28
C VAL A 159 -14.79 -10.77 -6.64
N GLU A 160 -14.20 -9.79 -7.33
CA GLU A 160 -14.64 -9.41 -8.68
C GLU A 160 -14.49 -10.57 -9.67
N PHE A 161 -13.38 -11.33 -9.58
CA PHE A 161 -13.12 -12.50 -10.40
C PHE A 161 -14.15 -13.61 -10.17
N CYS A 162 -14.53 -13.87 -8.91
CA CYS A 162 -15.52 -14.87 -8.55
C CYS A 162 -16.94 -14.52 -9.05
N ARG A 163 -17.28 -13.24 -9.14
CA ARG A 163 -18.57 -12.76 -9.68
C ARG A 163 -18.76 -13.05 -11.17
N LYS A 164 -17.67 -13.27 -11.92
CA LYS A 164 -17.74 -13.59 -13.35
C LYS A 164 -17.99 -15.08 -13.54
N GLN A 165 -19.12 -15.43 -14.17
CA GLN A 165 -19.52 -16.83 -14.37
C GLN A 165 -18.62 -17.58 -15.38
N TYR A 166 -18.03 -16.87 -16.34
CA TYR A 166 -17.17 -17.48 -17.35
C TYR A 166 -15.78 -17.88 -16.84
N ASN A 167 -15.41 -17.46 -15.63
CA ASN A 167 -14.11 -17.80 -15.05
C ASN A 167 -14.08 -19.23 -14.52
N SER A 168 -12.98 -19.95 -14.82
CA SER A 168 -12.76 -21.34 -14.42
C SER A 168 -12.92 -21.56 -12.93
N LYS A 169 -13.71 -22.56 -12.52
CA LYS A 169 -13.88 -22.97 -11.11
C LYS A 169 -12.56 -23.40 -10.47
N TRP A 170 -11.72 -24.09 -11.24
CA TRP A 170 -10.38 -24.50 -10.78
C TRP A 170 -9.47 -23.32 -10.49
N LEU A 171 -9.50 -22.30 -11.34
CA LEU A 171 -8.70 -21.11 -11.13
C LEU A 171 -9.18 -20.31 -9.92
N LYS A 172 -10.50 -20.23 -9.70
CA LYS A 172 -11.08 -19.64 -8.48
C LYS A 172 -10.62 -20.37 -7.23
N PHE A 173 -10.65 -21.71 -7.27
CA PHE A 173 -10.19 -22.54 -6.17
C PHE A 173 -8.70 -22.34 -5.88
N LEU A 174 -7.86 -22.38 -6.91
CA LEU A 174 -6.41 -22.17 -6.79
C LEU A 174 -6.05 -20.81 -6.19
N VAL A 175 -6.64 -19.74 -6.71
CA VAL A 175 -6.43 -18.37 -6.18
C VAL A 175 -6.93 -18.26 -4.73
N GLY A 176 -8.03 -18.94 -4.39
CA GLY A 176 -8.52 -19.02 -3.02
C GLY A 176 -7.51 -19.67 -2.07
N ILE A 177 -6.86 -20.76 -2.48
CA ILE A 177 -5.77 -21.40 -1.70
C ILE A 177 -4.60 -20.43 -1.52
N PHE A 178 -4.19 -19.74 -2.58
CA PHE A 178 -3.08 -18.78 -2.51
C PHE A 178 -3.35 -17.66 -1.51
N LEU A 179 -4.58 -17.15 -1.47
CA LEU A 179 -5.00 -16.16 -0.48
C LEU A 179 -4.98 -16.70 0.94
N ILE A 180 -5.48 -17.92 1.15
CA ILE A 180 -5.46 -18.57 2.49
C ILE A 180 -4.02 -18.69 3.00
N VAL A 181 -3.11 -19.18 2.16
CA VAL A 181 -1.67 -19.29 2.50
C VAL A 181 -1.09 -17.92 2.87
N GLY A 182 -1.43 -16.88 2.10
CA GLY A 182 -0.99 -15.51 2.41
C GLY A 182 -1.54 -14.98 3.73
N ILE A 183 -2.84 -15.20 3.99
CA ILE A 183 -3.48 -14.79 5.25
C ILE A 183 -2.83 -15.50 6.43
N VAL A 184 -2.62 -16.80 6.35
CA VAL A 184 -1.92 -17.58 7.39
C VAL A 184 -0.52 -17.01 7.61
N GLY A 185 0.26 -16.78 6.54
CA GLY A 185 1.59 -16.18 6.62
C GLY A 185 1.57 -14.82 7.33
N MET A 186 0.60 -13.94 7.02
CA MET A 186 0.44 -12.66 7.69
C MET A 186 0.21 -12.84 9.21
N PHE A 187 -0.66 -13.73 9.62
CA PHE A 187 -0.92 -13.98 11.05
C PHE A 187 0.33 -14.50 11.78
N LEU A 188 1.10 -15.37 11.15
CA LEU A 188 2.34 -15.91 11.71
C LEU A 188 3.43 -14.84 11.91
N THR A 189 3.38 -13.71 11.21
CA THR A 189 4.28 -12.57 11.48
C THR A 189 4.11 -12.01 12.89
N LYS A 190 2.92 -12.17 13.49
CA LYS A 190 2.51 -11.51 14.74
C LYS A 190 2.73 -9.99 14.70
N SER A 191 2.62 -9.38 13.52
CA SER A 191 2.67 -7.92 13.34
C SER A 191 1.30 -7.33 13.70
N ARG A 192 1.18 -6.81 14.94
CA ARG A 192 -0.07 -6.23 15.44
C ARG A 192 -0.59 -5.11 14.55
N GLY A 193 0.30 -4.22 14.11
CA GLY A 193 -0.06 -3.09 13.24
C GLY A 193 -0.61 -3.54 11.88
N ALA A 194 -0.01 -4.58 11.25
CA ALA A 194 -0.48 -5.11 9.98
C ALA A 194 -1.86 -5.78 10.11
N ILE A 195 -2.02 -6.64 11.12
CA ILE A 195 -3.28 -7.36 11.37
C ILE A 195 -4.41 -6.36 11.66
N LEU A 196 -4.17 -5.40 12.57
CA LEU A 196 -5.16 -4.37 12.90
C LEU A 196 -5.49 -3.48 11.69
N GLY A 197 -4.49 -3.03 10.93
CA GLY A 197 -4.70 -2.20 9.76
C GLY A 197 -5.56 -2.90 8.71
N VAL A 198 -5.26 -4.16 8.37
CA VAL A 198 -6.06 -4.96 7.42
C VAL A 198 -7.47 -5.19 7.95
N SER A 199 -7.66 -5.48 9.24
CA SER A 199 -8.96 -5.71 9.85
C SER A 199 -9.82 -4.45 9.87
N ILE A 200 -9.28 -3.31 10.30
CA ILE A 200 -9.98 -2.02 10.32
C ILE A 200 -10.36 -1.60 8.89
N GLY A 201 -9.42 -1.75 7.94
CA GLY A 201 -9.68 -1.47 6.54
C GLY A 201 -10.81 -2.33 5.97
N LEU A 202 -10.85 -3.64 6.29
CA LEU A 202 -11.93 -4.53 5.89
C LEU A 202 -13.29 -4.09 6.46
N ILE A 203 -13.32 -3.70 7.74
CA ILE A 203 -14.56 -3.22 8.37
C ILE A 203 -15.09 -1.98 7.68
N ILE A 204 -14.24 -0.95 7.51
CA ILE A 204 -14.66 0.33 6.93
C ILE A 204 -15.10 0.16 5.48
N THR A 205 -14.36 -0.61 4.68
CA THR A 205 -14.71 -0.84 3.27
C THR A 205 -15.91 -1.76 3.13
N GLY A 206 -16.04 -2.76 4.00
CA GLY A 206 -17.22 -3.63 4.05
C GLY A 206 -18.49 -2.86 4.40
N ILE A 207 -18.45 -1.95 5.37
CA ILE A 207 -19.55 -1.05 5.71
C ILE A 207 -19.89 -0.16 4.50
N SER A 208 -18.88 0.46 3.87
CA SER A 208 -19.07 1.32 2.70
C SER A 208 -19.71 0.56 1.54
N TYR A 209 -19.30 -0.67 1.30
CA TYR A 209 -19.90 -1.55 0.29
C TYR A 209 -21.36 -1.88 0.61
N CYS A 210 -21.67 -2.21 1.87
CA CYS A 210 -23.02 -2.57 2.31
C CYS A 210 -23.97 -1.38 2.25
N ILE A 211 -23.55 -0.19 2.67
CA ILE A 211 -24.37 1.03 2.58
C ILE A 211 -24.80 1.29 1.14
N ASN A 212 -23.90 1.09 0.19
CA ASN A 212 -24.17 1.37 -1.23
C ASN A 212 -24.99 0.28 -1.95
N ASN A 213 -25.00 -0.96 -1.46
CA ASN A 213 -25.56 -2.09 -2.19
C ASN A 213 -26.69 -2.84 -1.50
N TYR A 214 -26.89 -2.69 -0.16
CA TYR A 214 -27.83 -3.50 0.61
C TYR A 214 -28.63 -2.69 1.63
N LYS A 215 -29.82 -3.18 1.98
CA LYS A 215 -30.68 -2.58 3.03
C LYS A 215 -30.10 -2.88 4.43
N GLY A 216 -30.25 -1.95 5.37
CA GLY A 216 -29.58 -1.86 6.66
C GLY A 216 -29.49 -3.13 7.55
N VAL A 217 -30.42 -4.11 7.45
CA VAL A 217 -30.39 -5.33 8.27
C VAL A 217 -29.18 -6.24 7.93
N ILE A 218 -28.79 -6.31 6.66
CA ILE A 218 -27.62 -7.10 6.23
C ILE A 218 -26.33 -6.43 6.71
N ILE A 219 -26.29 -5.09 6.70
CA ILE A 219 -25.17 -4.31 7.24
C ILE A 219 -24.95 -4.65 8.71
N LEU A 220 -26.01 -4.66 9.51
CA LEU A 220 -25.92 -4.98 10.93
C LEU A 220 -25.38 -6.39 11.18
N LYS A 221 -25.83 -7.39 10.40
CA LYS A 221 -25.33 -8.77 10.51
C LYS A 221 -23.85 -8.87 10.17
N ILE A 222 -23.40 -8.24 9.07
CA ILE A 222 -21.99 -8.24 8.68
C ILE A 222 -21.14 -7.52 9.74
N MET A 223 -21.59 -6.37 10.25
CA MET A 223 -20.90 -5.66 11.33
C MET A 223 -20.77 -6.51 12.58
N THR A 224 -21.83 -7.25 12.95
CA THR A 224 -21.80 -8.15 14.10
C THR A 224 -20.79 -9.27 13.92
N VAL A 225 -20.76 -9.92 12.74
CA VAL A 225 -19.78 -10.98 12.43
C VAL A 225 -18.35 -10.41 12.45
N VAL A 226 -18.13 -9.27 11.83
CA VAL A 226 -16.80 -8.62 11.80
C VAL A 226 -16.37 -8.21 13.21
N PHE A 227 -17.28 -7.66 14.02
CA PHE A 227 -17.03 -7.32 15.41
C PHE A 227 -16.67 -8.55 16.24
N ILE A 228 -17.41 -9.67 16.09
CA ILE A 228 -17.12 -10.93 16.79
C ILE A 228 -15.75 -11.47 16.36
N VAL A 229 -15.47 -11.55 15.05
CA VAL A 229 -14.20 -12.05 14.53
C VAL A 229 -13.04 -11.16 15.00
N SER A 230 -13.18 -9.84 14.96
CA SER A 230 -12.15 -8.92 15.45
C SER A 230 -11.95 -9.03 16.97
N SER A 231 -13.04 -9.21 17.74
CA SER A 231 -12.97 -9.38 19.19
C SER A 231 -12.31 -10.71 19.56
N VAL A 232 -12.63 -11.81 18.84
CA VAL A 232 -11.98 -13.11 19.02
C VAL A 232 -10.50 -13.03 18.65
N LEU A 233 -10.14 -12.38 17.54
CA LEU A 233 -8.75 -12.16 17.14
C LEU A 233 -7.97 -11.35 18.18
N ILE A 234 -8.55 -10.25 18.67
CA ILE A 234 -7.98 -9.45 19.75
C ILE A 234 -7.87 -10.29 21.03
N GLY A 235 -8.90 -11.05 21.38
CA GLY A 235 -8.90 -11.92 22.55
C GLY A 235 -7.85 -13.03 22.47
N VAL A 236 -7.67 -13.69 21.31
CA VAL A 236 -6.62 -14.67 21.07
C VAL A 236 -5.24 -14.02 21.14
N LEU A 237 -5.05 -12.85 20.52
CA LEU A 237 -3.81 -12.10 20.61
C LEU A 237 -3.50 -11.65 22.05
N TYR A 238 -4.55 -11.37 22.84
CA TYR A 238 -4.43 -11.02 24.25
C TYR A 238 -4.10 -12.25 25.12
N SER A 239 -4.79 -13.37 24.94
CA SER A 239 -4.61 -14.59 25.74
C SER A 239 -3.28 -15.30 25.49
N THR A 240 -2.78 -15.27 24.23
CA THR A 240 -1.46 -15.83 23.89
C THR A 240 -0.29 -15.01 24.39
N ASN A 241 -0.52 -13.78 24.84
CA ASN A 241 0.52 -12.83 25.31
C ASN A 241 0.32 -12.39 26.77
N GLY A 242 -0.32 -13.21 27.62
CA GLY A 242 -0.61 -12.89 29.01
C GLY A 242 0.49 -12.05 29.68
N ASN A 243 0.14 -10.89 30.20
CA ASN A 243 0.98 -9.88 30.90
C ASN A 243 2.05 -9.14 30.05
N LYS A 244 2.09 -9.26 28.71
CA LYS A 244 3.09 -8.58 27.87
C LYS A 244 2.45 -7.65 26.81
N LEU A 245 1.37 -6.96 27.14
CA LEU A 245 0.82 -5.94 26.22
C LEU A 245 1.74 -4.74 26.06
N SER A 246 2.47 -4.36 27.12
CA SER A 246 3.55 -3.39 27.07
C SER A 246 4.86 -4.15 26.86
N ARG A 247 5.29 -4.30 25.62
CA ARG A 247 6.65 -4.73 25.31
C ARG A 247 7.58 -3.52 25.55
N SER A 248 8.81 -3.77 25.96
CA SER A 248 9.82 -2.69 26.05
C SER A 248 9.94 -1.90 24.74
N TYR A 249 9.73 -2.56 23.60
CA TYR A 249 9.67 -1.96 22.26
C TYR A 249 8.53 -0.94 22.04
N ASP A 250 7.43 -0.99 22.79
CA ASP A 250 6.35 0.00 22.63
C ASP A 250 6.78 1.34 23.27
N ASN A 251 7.54 1.30 24.35
CA ASN A 251 8.14 2.48 24.97
C ASN A 251 9.25 3.08 24.07
N GLU A 252 10.08 2.24 23.45
CA GLU A 252 11.08 2.71 22.47
C GLU A 252 10.45 3.49 21.33
N ARG A 253 9.32 3.01 20.79
CA ARG A 253 8.60 3.75 19.74
C ARG A 253 8.10 5.12 20.17
N LEU A 254 7.62 5.25 21.41
CA LEU A 254 7.23 6.55 21.95
C LEU A 254 8.43 7.49 22.07
N LEU A 255 9.57 6.99 22.52
CA LEU A 255 10.81 7.77 22.59
C LEU A 255 11.29 8.20 21.19
N LEU A 256 11.15 7.35 20.17
CA LEU A 256 11.47 7.70 18.79
C LEU A 256 10.56 8.80 18.23
N ILE A 257 9.27 8.76 18.57
CA ILE A 257 8.30 9.80 18.17
C ILE A 257 8.66 11.13 18.90
N GLU A 258 9.01 11.08 20.17
CA GLU A 258 9.44 12.24 20.95
C GLU A 258 10.75 12.83 20.38
N SER A 259 11.74 12.00 20.07
CA SER A 259 12.96 12.43 19.38
C SER A 259 12.65 13.11 18.05
N SER A 260 11.76 12.52 17.26
CA SER A 260 11.32 13.10 15.96
C SER A 260 10.57 14.42 16.17
N TYR A 261 9.77 14.56 17.23
CA TYR A 261 9.12 15.81 17.59
C TYR A 261 10.15 16.89 17.95
N ASN A 262 11.19 16.56 18.71
CA ASN A 262 12.27 17.48 19.06
C ASN A 262 13.02 17.96 17.79
N MET A 263 13.34 17.04 16.86
CA MET A 263 13.91 17.37 15.55
C MET A 263 13.02 18.37 14.79
N TRP A 264 11.70 18.06 14.70
CA TRP A 264 10.75 18.96 14.05
C TRP A 264 10.63 20.31 14.75
N ASN A 265 10.62 20.34 16.08
CA ASN A 265 10.51 21.57 16.85
C ASN A 265 11.68 22.52 16.65
N ASP A 266 12.89 21.97 16.46
CA ASP A 266 14.09 22.74 16.13
C ASP A 266 14.11 23.19 14.65
N HIS A 267 13.47 22.42 13.75
CA HIS A 267 13.52 22.63 12.30
C HIS A 267 12.10 22.62 11.66
N LYS A 268 11.18 23.46 12.17
CA LYS A 268 9.73 23.42 11.89
C LYS A 268 9.33 23.46 10.42
N LEU A 269 9.99 24.29 9.59
CA LEU A 269 9.53 24.57 8.23
C LEU A 269 9.95 23.50 7.22
N TYR A 270 11.20 23.11 7.21
CA TYR A 270 11.79 22.23 6.20
C TYR A 270 12.46 20.97 6.78
N GLY A 271 12.44 20.80 8.11
CA GLY A 271 12.99 19.61 8.80
C GLY A 271 14.51 19.54 8.79
N ILE A 272 15.04 18.37 9.18
CA ILE A 272 16.48 18.09 9.26
C ILE A 272 17.08 17.54 7.96
N GLY A 273 16.25 17.26 6.95
CA GLY A 273 16.63 16.59 5.70
C GLY A 273 16.21 15.11 5.66
N LEU A 274 15.76 14.67 4.47
CA LEU A 274 15.20 13.32 4.27
C LEU A 274 16.19 12.19 4.61
N ALA A 275 17.49 12.40 4.38
CA ALA A 275 18.53 11.40 4.60
C ALA A 275 19.14 11.45 6.00
N ASN A 276 18.82 12.44 6.82
CA ASN A 276 19.57 12.76 8.03
C ASN A 276 18.98 12.20 9.33
N TRP A 277 17.84 11.50 9.30
CA TRP A 277 17.14 11.10 10.53
C TRP A 277 18.00 10.23 11.44
N GLU A 278 18.65 9.19 10.92
CA GLU A 278 19.52 8.28 11.67
C GLU A 278 20.69 9.02 12.33
N LYS A 279 21.39 9.85 11.56
CA LYS A 279 22.55 10.62 12.03
C LYS A 279 22.17 11.62 13.12
N GLU A 280 21.09 12.38 12.92
CA GLU A 280 20.61 13.36 13.90
C GLU A 280 20.05 12.68 15.16
N TYR A 281 19.36 11.53 15.00
CA TYR A 281 18.87 10.73 16.12
C TYR A 281 20.01 10.29 17.01
N SER A 282 20.99 9.58 16.47
CA SER A 282 22.09 9.00 17.26
C SER A 282 23.01 10.06 17.87
N SER A 283 23.23 11.20 17.18
CA SER A 283 24.19 12.22 17.63
C SER A 283 23.61 13.29 18.56
N LYS A 284 22.32 13.66 18.39
CA LYS A 284 21.77 14.83 19.09
C LYS A 284 20.42 14.59 19.78
N TYR A 285 19.52 13.80 19.16
CA TYR A 285 18.13 13.73 19.62
C TYR A 285 17.76 12.43 20.32
N ILE A 286 18.71 11.50 20.52
CA ILE A 286 18.47 10.30 21.30
C ILE A 286 18.15 10.68 22.75
N LEU A 287 17.06 10.14 23.28
CA LEU A 287 16.65 10.40 24.65
C LEU A 287 17.42 9.47 25.61
N PRO A 288 17.74 9.92 26.85
CA PRO A 288 18.52 9.12 27.80
C PRO A 288 17.91 7.76 28.16
N GLN A 289 16.59 7.60 27.97
CA GLN A 289 15.88 6.37 28.26
C GLN A 289 15.89 5.39 27.09
N ALA A 290 16.28 5.85 25.89
CA ALA A 290 16.30 5.02 24.66
C ALA A 290 17.45 4.00 24.76
N LYS A 291 17.14 2.75 24.32
CA LYS A 291 18.07 1.61 24.42
C LYS A 291 18.73 1.27 23.08
N GLU A 292 18.16 1.77 21.98
CA GLU A 292 18.58 1.42 20.62
C GLU A 292 19.08 2.67 19.89
N PRO A 293 20.41 2.97 19.95
CA PRO A 293 20.98 4.16 19.32
C PRO A 293 21.07 4.06 17.78
N ASP A 294 21.10 2.84 17.24
CA ASP A 294 21.39 2.58 15.82
C ASP A 294 20.12 2.39 14.98
N LEU A 295 19.01 3.00 15.41
CA LEU A 295 17.78 2.93 14.64
C LEU A 295 17.77 3.93 13.47
N GLU A 296 17.48 3.42 12.29
CA GLU A 296 17.45 4.20 11.05
C GLU A 296 16.24 5.13 10.92
N ARG A 297 15.13 4.86 11.66
CA ARG A 297 13.83 5.52 11.40
C ARG A 297 12.89 5.46 12.61
N PRO A 298 11.94 6.42 12.73
CA PRO A 298 11.11 6.58 13.93
C PRO A 298 9.96 5.56 14.08
N HIS A 299 9.85 4.53 13.26
CA HIS A 299 8.71 3.59 13.25
C HIS A 299 7.32 4.25 13.22
N ASN A 300 7.24 5.47 12.68
CA ASN A 300 6.00 6.20 12.42
C ASN A 300 6.22 7.11 11.22
N ILE A 301 5.38 6.95 10.19
CA ILE A 301 5.56 7.65 8.93
C ILE A 301 5.34 9.16 9.04
N PHE A 302 4.40 9.58 9.88
CA PHE A 302 4.14 11.02 10.10
C PHE A 302 5.30 11.65 10.85
N ALA A 303 5.78 11.01 11.93
CA ALA A 303 6.97 11.47 12.66
C ALA A 303 8.16 11.60 11.72
N TYR A 304 8.35 10.65 10.79
CA TYR A 304 9.42 10.73 9.79
C TYR A 304 9.27 11.95 8.88
N TYR A 305 8.13 12.13 8.20
CA TYR A 305 7.99 13.23 7.25
C TYR A 305 8.04 14.60 7.95
N PHE A 306 7.40 14.75 9.11
CA PHE A 306 7.46 16.02 9.84
C PHE A 306 8.86 16.33 10.36
N SER A 307 9.60 15.37 10.92
CA SER A 307 10.97 15.62 11.39
C SER A 307 11.95 15.87 10.24
N THR A 308 11.83 15.11 9.14
CA THR A 308 12.81 15.20 8.04
C THR A 308 12.52 16.30 7.03
N THR A 309 11.26 16.66 6.80
CA THR A 309 10.85 17.63 5.77
C THR A 309 10.02 18.79 6.32
N GLY A 310 9.87 18.88 7.64
CA GLY A 310 9.16 19.96 8.32
C GLY A 310 7.68 20.03 7.96
N LEU A 311 7.08 21.19 8.16
CA LEU A 311 5.69 21.47 7.76
C LEU A 311 5.49 21.35 6.24
N ILE A 312 6.47 21.74 5.44
CA ILE A 312 6.36 21.73 3.97
C ILE A 312 6.11 20.30 3.47
N GLY A 313 7.01 19.36 3.77
CA GLY A 313 6.87 17.99 3.28
C GLY A 313 5.85 17.18 4.07
N GLY A 314 5.71 17.42 5.38
CA GLY A 314 4.71 16.76 6.22
C GLY A 314 3.27 17.05 5.76
N ILE A 315 2.93 18.32 5.49
CA ILE A 315 1.64 18.72 4.88
C ILE A 315 1.51 18.15 3.47
N GLY A 316 2.60 18.15 2.69
CA GLY A 316 2.61 17.54 1.35
C GLY A 316 2.25 16.06 1.38
N PHE A 317 2.82 15.28 2.30
CA PHE A 317 2.50 13.87 2.49
C PHE A 317 1.06 13.65 2.97
N CYS A 318 0.59 14.43 3.94
CA CYS A 318 -0.80 14.37 4.39
C CYS A 318 -1.77 14.70 3.25
N SER A 319 -1.49 15.74 2.47
CA SER A 319 -2.29 16.13 1.30
C SER A 319 -2.31 15.04 0.23
N PHE A 320 -1.19 14.36 -0.01
CA PHE A 320 -1.10 13.21 -0.91
C PHE A 320 -2.10 12.12 -0.52
N LEU A 321 -2.09 11.68 0.74
CA LEU A 321 -3.01 10.66 1.21
C LEU A 321 -4.47 11.12 1.18
N LEU A 322 -4.75 12.34 1.64
CA LEU A 322 -6.11 12.90 1.69
C LEU A 322 -6.73 13.06 0.30
N LEU A 323 -5.98 13.51 -0.69
CA LEU A 323 -6.48 13.64 -2.07
C LEU A 323 -6.81 12.28 -2.71
N ILE A 324 -6.02 11.24 -2.42
CA ILE A 324 -6.32 9.88 -2.90
C ILE A 324 -7.57 9.33 -2.19
N ILE A 325 -7.68 9.51 -0.88
CA ILE A 325 -8.86 9.13 -0.10
C ILE A 325 -10.10 9.87 -0.63
N TYR A 326 -10.01 11.17 -0.86
CA TYR A 326 -11.09 11.98 -1.44
C TYR A 326 -11.52 11.44 -2.82
N TYR A 327 -10.56 11.10 -3.69
CA TYR A 327 -10.86 10.46 -4.96
C TYR A 327 -11.65 9.16 -4.76
N CYS A 328 -11.24 8.28 -3.86
CA CYS A 328 -11.93 7.04 -3.58
C CYS A 328 -13.38 7.30 -3.11
N PHE A 329 -13.57 8.20 -2.16
CA PHE A 329 -14.92 8.54 -1.68
C PHE A 329 -15.80 9.14 -2.77
N SER A 330 -15.27 10.01 -3.62
CA SER A 330 -16.02 10.59 -4.74
C SER A 330 -16.50 9.55 -5.75
N ARG A 331 -15.78 8.44 -5.88
CA ARG A 331 -16.12 7.34 -6.78
C ARG A 331 -17.02 6.28 -6.14
N ILE A 332 -17.00 6.11 -4.82
CA ILE A 332 -17.93 5.21 -4.11
C ILE A 332 -19.36 5.77 -4.17
N CYS A 333 -19.54 7.07 -3.99
CA CYS A 333 -20.85 7.72 -4.01
C CYS A 333 -21.49 7.77 -5.41
N GLY A 334 -20.70 7.68 -6.46
CA GLY A 334 -21.19 7.55 -7.85
C GLY A 334 -21.26 6.07 -8.23
N ILE A 335 -22.43 5.42 -8.15
CA ILE A 335 -22.68 4.00 -8.49
C ILE A 335 -22.13 3.67 -9.88
N THR A 336 -20.85 3.50 -10.00
CA THR A 336 -20.17 3.08 -11.23
C THR A 336 -19.70 1.63 -11.09
N ASN A 337 -19.62 0.89 -12.20
CA ASN A 337 -19.13 -0.49 -12.24
C ASN A 337 -17.66 -0.67 -11.75
N GLY A 338 -16.97 0.42 -11.37
CA GLY A 338 -15.64 0.44 -10.77
C GLY A 338 -15.60 0.24 -9.24
N GLY A 339 -16.75 0.11 -8.56
CA GLY A 339 -16.84 0.14 -7.10
C GLY A 339 -15.92 -0.81 -6.34
N LEU A 340 -15.70 -2.03 -6.82
CA LEU A 340 -14.76 -2.96 -6.17
C LEU A 340 -13.29 -2.53 -6.31
N PHE A 341 -12.88 -1.91 -7.42
CA PHE A 341 -11.53 -1.38 -7.55
C PHE A 341 -11.30 -0.17 -6.64
N THR A 342 -12.32 0.67 -6.48
CA THR A 342 -12.31 1.78 -5.52
C THR A 342 -12.18 1.27 -4.09
N LEU A 343 -12.95 0.24 -3.73
CA LEU A 343 -12.86 -0.39 -2.41
C LEU A 343 -11.52 -1.06 -2.16
N ALA A 344 -10.91 -1.67 -3.19
CA ALA A 344 -9.57 -2.22 -3.09
C ALA A 344 -8.52 -1.17 -2.69
N ILE A 345 -8.55 -0.01 -3.38
CA ILE A 345 -7.65 1.11 -3.08
C ILE A 345 -7.93 1.64 -1.67
N LEU A 346 -9.18 1.87 -1.31
CA LEU A 346 -9.55 2.40 0.01
C LEU A 346 -9.12 1.45 1.13
N TRP A 347 -9.36 0.14 0.97
CA TRP A 347 -8.91 -0.86 1.94
C TRP A 347 -7.39 -0.86 2.07
N MET A 348 -6.66 -0.86 0.96
CA MET A 348 -5.20 -0.76 0.95
C MET A 348 -4.71 0.49 1.69
N LEU A 349 -5.28 1.67 1.39
CA LEU A 349 -4.90 2.93 2.03
C LEU A 349 -5.11 2.92 3.54
N ILE A 350 -6.27 2.43 4.00
CA ILE A 350 -6.57 2.32 5.43
C ILE A 350 -5.61 1.33 6.08
N SER A 351 -5.38 0.17 5.47
CA SER A 351 -4.51 -0.88 6.03
C SER A 351 -3.08 -0.40 6.20
N ILE A 352 -2.50 0.18 5.13
CA ILE A 352 -1.12 0.67 5.19
C ILE A 352 -1.00 1.94 6.04
N GLY A 353 -2.01 2.80 6.06
CA GLY A 353 -2.05 4.01 6.88
C GLY A 353 -2.00 3.66 8.38
N PHE A 354 -2.86 2.76 8.84
CA PHE A 354 -2.83 2.28 10.23
C PHE A 354 -1.52 1.57 10.58
N HIS A 355 -1.02 0.71 9.69
CA HIS A 355 0.26 0.05 9.93
C HIS A 355 1.40 1.07 10.01
N SER A 356 1.40 2.08 9.16
CA SER A 356 2.43 3.13 9.12
C SER A 356 2.41 4.10 10.31
N CYS A 357 1.36 4.10 11.14
CA CYS A 357 1.38 4.78 12.44
C CYS A 357 2.28 4.09 13.48
N VAL A 358 2.61 2.80 13.26
CA VAL A 358 3.44 2.00 14.17
C VAL A 358 4.65 1.39 13.48
N ASP A 359 4.84 1.72 12.20
CA ASP A 359 5.99 1.32 11.38
C ASP A 359 6.22 2.37 10.26
N TYR A 360 7.24 2.19 9.41
CA TYR A 360 7.66 3.16 8.39
C TYR A 360 7.47 2.66 6.93
N GLY A 361 6.51 1.77 6.69
CA GLY A 361 6.38 1.01 5.44
C GLY A 361 6.51 1.81 4.15
N LEU A 362 5.80 2.94 4.00
CA LEU A 362 5.83 3.74 2.77
C LEU A 362 7.11 4.57 2.54
N ILE A 363 8.08 4.52 3.46
CA ILE A 363 9.41 5.11 3.24
C ILE A 363 10.33 4.11 2.54
N VAL A 364 10.01 2.81 2.63
CA VAL A 364 10.81 1.75 2.02
C VAL A 364 10.54 1.70 0.51
N LYS A 365 11.59 1.76 -0.28
CA LYS A 365 11.56 1.80 -1.75
C LYS A 365 10.66 0.73 -2.37
N GLU A 366 10.79 -0.51 -1.93
CA GLU A 366 10.03 -1.64 -2.47
C GLU A 366 8.54 -1.51 -2.15
N VAL A 367 8.21 -1.11 -0.92
CA VAL A 367 6.83 -0.90 -0.45
C VAL A 367 6.18 0.25 -1.22
N PHE A 368 6.89 1.39 -1.36
CA PHE A 368 6.36 2.56 -2.02
C PHE A 368 6.16 2.34 -3.52
N ARG A 369 7.06 1.62 -4.18
CA ARG A 369 6.91 1.21 -5.59
C ARG A 369 5.71 0.27 -5.78
N CYS A 370 5.55 -0.72 -4.89
CA CYS A 370 4.40 -1.63 -4.91
C CYS A 370 3.09 -0.87 -4.68
N PHE A 371 3.04 0.04 -3.71
CA PHE A 371 1.92 0.92 -3.46
C PHE A 371 1.54 1.71 -4.72
N ASN A 372 2.51 2.35 -5.37
CA ASN A 372 2.28 3.14 -6.59
C ASN A 372 1.80 2.28 -7.77
N PHE A 373 2.32 1.06 -7.90
CA PHE A 373 1.82 0.09 -8.89
C PHE A 373 0.35 -0.26 -8.67
N LEU A 374 -0.01 -0.63 -7.44
CA LEU A 374 -1.38 -1.02 -7.09
C LEU A 374 -2.36 0.14 -7.26
N LEU A 375 -1.95 1.33 -6.84
CA LEU A 375 -2.75 2.54 -6.97
C LEU A 375 -2.98 2.92 -8.44
N GLY A 376 -1.92 2.94 -9.25
CA GLY A 376 -2.01 3.27 -10.67
C GLY A 376 -2.87 2.29 -11.45
N PHE A 377 -2.71 1.00 -11.18
CA PHE A 377 -3.55 -0.03 -11.81
C PHE A 377 -5.01 0.08 -11.36
N GLY A 378 -5.28 0.21 -10.08
CA GLY A 378 -6.63 0.31 -9.54
C GLY A 378 -7.38 1.53 -10.08
N ILE A 379 -6.75 2.72 -10.08
CA ILE A 379 -7.35 3.95 -10.63
C ILE A 379 -7.65 3.79 -12.13
N SER A 380 -6.72 3.25 -12.89
CA SER A 380 -6.95 3.04 -14.32
C SER A 380 -8.11 2.08 -14.61
N MET A 381 -8.32 1.05 -13.77
CA MET A 381 -9.45 0.13 -13.93
C MET A 381 -10.80 0.78 -13.56
N ILE A 382 -10.80 1.73 -12.61
CA ILE A 382 -11.97 2.54 -12.27
C ILE A 382 -12.38 3.39 -13.47
N GLU A 383 -11.44 4.09 -14.10
CA GLU A 383 -11.71 4.98 -15.23
C GLU A 383 -12.15 4.19 -16.48
N ILE A 384 -11.52 3.06 -16.82
CA ILE A 384 -11.92 2.21 -17.94
C ILE A 384 -13.36 1.71 -17.76
N LYS A 385 -13.74 1.24 -16.58
CA LYS A 385 -15.11 0.77 -16.33
C LYS A 385 -16.12 1.91 -16.32
N GLY A 386 -15.71 3.09 -15.86
CA GLY A 386 -16.53 4.31 -15.94
C GLY A 386 -16.90 4.69 -17.38
N LEU A 387 -15.92 4.68 -18.28
CA LEU A 387 -16.12 4.98 -19.72
C LEU A 387 -17.06 3.97 -20.41
N LEU A 388 -16.81 2.67 -20.22
CA LEU A 388 -17.66 1.62 -20.81
C LEU A 388 -19.13 1.71 -20.36
N PHE A 389 -19.38 2.20 -19.15
CA PHE A 389 -20.75 2.38 -18.63
C PHE A 389 -21.42 3.63 -19.21
N SER A 390 -20.68 4.69 -19.47
CA SER A 390 -21.20 5.92 -20.10
C SER A 390 -21.58 5.69 -21.58
N GLU A 391 -20.76 4.94 -22.31
CA GLU A 391 -21.05 4.58 -23.72
C GLU A 391 -22.26 3.65 -23.84
N GLY A 392 -22.42 2.66 -22.94
CA GLY A 392 -23.60 1.79 -22.91
C GLY A 392 -24.90 2.52 -22.61
N LYS A 393 -24.91 3.58 -21.81
CA LYS A 393 -26.09 4.41 -21.59
C LYS A 393 -26.49 5.26 -22.79
N ASN A 394 -25.53 5.67 -23.60
CA ASN A 394 -25.80 6.46 -24.80
C ASN A 394 -26.33 5.61 -25.98
N MET A 395 -26.17 4.29 -25.93
CA MET A 395 -26.78 3.38 -26.95
C MET A 395 -28.27 3.06 -26.69
N TYR A 396 -28.78 3.41 -25.51
CA TYR A 396 -30.21 3.20 -25.15
C TYR A 396 -30.99 4.51 -25.00
N ARG A 397 -30.47 5.63 -25.49
CA ARG A 397 -31.15 6.91 -25.70
C ARG A 397 -31.22 7.20 -27.18
#